data_375aa50feae7a51dc7cb3f9fe9f0a2b2
#
_entry.id   375aa50feae7a51dc7cb3f9fe9f0a2b2
#
_cell.length_a   1.000
_cell.length_b   1.000
_cell.length_c   1.000
_cell.angle_alpha   90.00
_cell.angle_beta   90.00
_cell.angle_gamma   90.00
#
_symmetry.space_group_name_H-M   'P 1'
#
loop_
_entity.id
_entity.type
_entity.pdbx_description
1 polymer ?
#
loop_
_entity_poly.entity_id
_entity_poly.type
_entity_poly.pdbx_seq_one_letter_code
_entity_poly.pdbx_strand_id
1 'polypeptide(L)'
;PNQKTLYVVCHNNGTTNGSQLPEGAPVHKGRMALLAYDLSMDGTATFRKILVDYAPQDGPDGLVVDTEGNLYVAVRDVTRPGIYVYTPEGAERAYIPTPNLPTNVAFGRGEDNKTLYITEGKSLHRIKVKKSGYHLPSK
;
A
#
# COMPACT_ATOMS: atom_id res chain seq x y z
N PRO A 1 -10.53 -8.30 -5.61
CA PRO A 1 -10.69 -9.43 -6.55
C PRO A 1 -11.85 -9.27 -7.51
N ASN A 2 -12.92 -8.58 -7.12
CA ASN A 2 -14.10 -8.35 -7.97
C ASN A 2 -13.95 -7.21 -8.99
N GLN A 3 -12.82 -6.49 -8.98
CA GLN A 3 -12.49 -5.35 -9.83
C GLN A 3 -13.48 -4.15 -9.71
N LYS A 4 -14.23 -4.05 -8.61
CA LYS A 4 -15.19 -2.97 -8.34
C LYS A 4 -14.67 -1.93 -7.35
N THR A 5 -13.47 -2.12 -6.82
CA THR A 5 -12.84 -1.20 -5.88
C THR A 5 -11.41 -0.92 -6.29
N LEU A 6 -11.07 0.35 -6.40
CA LEU A 6 -9.70 0.82 -6.55
C LEU A 6 -9.20 1.28 -5.17
N TYR A 7 -8.08 0.72 -4.72
CA TYR A 7 -7.39 1.17 -3.51
C TYR A 7 -6.22 2.06 -3.91
N VAL A 8 -6.09 3.18 -3.23
CA VAL A 8 -5.06 4.17 -3.50
C VAL A 8 -4.31 4.49 -2.22
N VAL A 9 -2.99 4.39 -2.27
CA VAL A 9 -2.12 4.88 -1.20
C VAL A 9 -1.77 6.33 -1.48
N CYS A 10 -1.84 7.16 -0.44
CA CYS A 10 -1.46 8.56 -0.50
C CYS A 10 -0.36 8.81 0.53
N HIS A 11 0.83 9.15 0.04
CA HIS A 11 2.01 9.44 0.84
C HIS A 11 2.59 10.79 0.42
N ASN A 12 2.18 11.84 1.09
CA ASN A 12 2.71 13.19 0.87
C ASN A 12 3.31 13.74 2.16
N ASN A 13 4.57 13.38 2.42
CA ASN A 13 5.30 13.85 3.60
C ASN A 13 5.84 15.29 3.45
N GLY A 14 5.52 15.97 2.35
CA GLY A 14 5.92 17.35 2.10
C GLY A 14 7.39 17.50 1.67
N THR A 15 8.11 16.43 1.31
CA THR A 15 9.47 16.56 0.80
C THR A 15 9.49 17.14 -0.61
N THR A 16 10.44 18.04 -0.88
CA THR A 16 10.65 18.63 -2.20
C THR A 16 11.86 18.04 -2.91
N ASN A 17 12.55 17.07 -2.33
CA ASN A 17 13.70 16.41 -2.93
C ASN A 17 13.30 15.77 -4.27
N GLY A 18 13.87 16.27 -5.36
CA GLY A 18 13.54 15.82 -6.72
C GLY A 18 12.31 16.49 -7.33
N SER A 19 11.63 17.40 -6.64
CA SER A 19 10.55 18.20 -7.23
C SER A 19 11.11 19.35 -8.09
N GLN A 20 10.33 19.75 -9.09
CA GLN A 20 10.65 20.93 -9.94
C GLN A 20 10.13 22.24 -9.32
N LEU A 21 9.91 22.27 -8.01
CA LEU A 21 9.44 23.48 -7.33
C LEU A 21 10.58 24.49 -7.23
N PRO A 22 10.30 25.78 -7.35
CA PRO A 22 11.26 26.85 -7.13
C PRO A 22 11.87 26.77 -5.72
N GLU A 23 13.13 27.20 -5.58
CA GLU A 23 13.75 27.35 -4.27
C GLU A 23 12.91 28.26 -3.36
N GLY A 24 12.68 27.82 -2.11
CA GLY A 24 11.86 28.55 -1.16
C GLY A 24 10.35 28.41 -1.33
N ALA A 25 9.88 27.58 -2.29
CA ALA A 25 8.46 27.28 -2.41
C ALA A 25 7.91 26.67 -1.09
N PRO A 26 6.72 27.07 -0.63
CA PRO A 26 6.14 26.52 0.58
C PRO A 26 5.84 25.03 0.39
N VAL A 27 6.28 24.23 1.36
CA VAL A 27 6.07 22.78 1.37
C VAL A 27 4.94 22.47 2.34
N HIS A 28 3.91 21.83 1.84
CA HIS A 28 2.77 21.41 2.67
C HIS A 28 2.78 19.89 2.78
N LYS A 29 2.85 19.38 4.01
CA LYS A 29 2.58 17.97 4.28
C LYS A 29 1.13 17.68 3.87
N GLY A 30 0.97 16.74 2.93
CA GLY A 30 -0.35 16.34 2.46
C GLY A 30 -0.90 15.17 3.26
N ARG A 31 -1.83 14.46 2.65
CA ARG A 31 -2.48 13.33 3.29
C ARG A 31 -1.59 12.10 3.34
N MET A 32 -1.67 11.37 4.45
CA MET A 32 -1.06 10.07 4.68
C MET A 32 -2.18 9.05 4.89
N ALA A 33 -2.67 8.41 3.83
CA ALA A 33 -3.88 7.61 3.93
C ALA A 33 -3.93 6.44 2.93
N LEU A 34 -4.69 5.41 3.30
CA LEU A 34 -5.21 4.39 2.42
C LEU A 34 -6.65 4.74 2.06
N LEU A 35 -6.92 4.90 0.77
CA LEU A 35 -8.20 5.35 0.25
C LEU A 35 -8.90 4.23 -0.53
N ALA A 36 -10.22 4.24 -0.54
CA ALA A 36 -11.04 3.38 -1.39
C ALA A 36 -11.94 4.20 -2.31
N TYR A 37 -11.98 3.78 -3.57
CA TYR A 37 -12.85 4.32 -4.62
C TYR A 37 -13.73 3.21 -5.19
N ASP A 38 -14.97 3.53 -5.51
CA ASP A 38 -15.82 2.69 -6.34
C ASP A 38 -15.34 2.78 -7.78
N LEU A 39 -15.13 1.63 -8.42
CA LEU A 39 -14.69 1.56 -9.81
C LEU A 39 -15.82 1.04 -10.69
N SER A 40 -16.28 1.87 -11.62
CA SER A 40 -17.29 1.53 -12.62
C SER A 40 -16.68 0.78 -13.81
N MET A 41 -17.53 0.14 -14.63
CA MET A 41 -17.08 -0.64 -15.79
C MET A 41 -16.43 0.21 -16.89
N ASP A 42 -16.76 1.49 -16.96
CA ASP A 42 -16.17 2.47 -17.88
C ASP A 42 -14.81 3.00 -17.41
N GLY A 43 -14.32 2.53 -16.23
CA GLY A 43 -13.06 2.97 -15.63
C GLY A 43 -13.19 4.20 -14.74
N THR A 44 -14.39 4.77 -14.56
CA THR A 44 -14.61 5.90 -13.66
C THR A 44 -14.41 5.48 -12.21
N ALA A 45 -13.57 6.23 -11.48
CA ALA A 45 -13.31 6.03 -10.05
C ALA A 45 -13.98 7.11 -9.22
N THR A 46 -14.92 6.72 -8.36
CA THR A 46 -15.63 7.64 -7.45
C THR A 46 -15.13 7.42 -6.02
N PHE A 47 -14.71 8.49 -5.34
CA PHE A 47 -14.23 8.41 -3.96
C PHE A 47 -15.32 7.84 -3.05
N ARG A 48 -14.97 6.81 -2.27
CA ARG A 48 -15.87 6.16 -1.32
C ARG A 48 -15.58 6.60 0.11
N LYS A 49 -14.36 6.33 0.58
CA LYS A 49 -13.94 6.66 1.95
C LYS A 49 -12.42 6.59 2.14
N ILE A 50 -11.96 7.18 3.23
CA ILE A 50 -10.67 6.89 3.82
C ILE A 50 -10.80 5.57 4.59
N LEU A 51 -9.99 4.58 4.26
CA LEU A 51 -9.93 3.30 4.99
C LEU A 51 -9.07 3.41 6.24
N VAL A 52 -7.88 3.99 6.10
CA VAL A 52 -6.92 4.21 7.18
C VAL A 52 -6.32 5.60 7.02
N ASP A 53 -6.32 6.38 8.09
CA ASP A 53 -5.58 7.64 8.20
C ASP A 53 -4.36 7.39 9.10
N TYR A 54 -3.17 7.68 8.58
CA TYR A 54 -1.91 7.44 9.28
C TYR A 54 -1.40 8.69 10.02
N ALA A 55 -2.02 9.85 9.81
CA ALA A 55 -1.59 11.09 10.47
C ALA A 55 -1.56 10.95 12.00
N PRO A 56 -0.56 11.48 12.69
CA PRO A 56 0.52 12.34 12.19
C PRO A 56 1.74 11.59 11.65
N GLN A 57 1.75 10.25 11.68
CA GLN A 57 2.86 9.43 11.21
C GLN A 57 2.97 9.46 9.69
N ASP A 58 4.11 8.98 9.18
CA ASP A 58 4.27 8.70 7.75
C ASP A 58 3.42 7.47 7.36
N GLY A 59 2.88 7.55 6.16
CA GLY A 59 1.85 6.64 5.71
C GLY A 59 2.36 5.55 4.75
N PRO A 60 1.44 5.04 3.92
CA PRO A 60 1.68 3.90 3.06
C PRO A 60 2.48 4.28 1.81
N ASP A 61 3.28 3.34 1.31
CA ASP A 61 4.00 3.46 0.03
C ASP A 61 3.38 2.49 -0.99
N GLY A 62 3.83 1.22 -1.06
CA GLY A 62 3.24 0.22 -1.96
C GLY A 62 2.12 -0.59 -1.32
N LEU A 63 1.24 -1.15 -2.15
CA LEU A 63 0.20 -2.08 -1.69
C LEU A 63 -0.08 -3.20 -2.70
N VAL A 64 -0.54 -4.34 -2.19
CA VAL A 64 -1.05 -5.47 -3.01
C VAL A 64 -2.23 -6.13 -2.31
N VAL A 65 -3.07 -6.82 -3.08
CA VAL A 65 -4.31 -7.46 -2.60
C VAL A 65 -4.18 -8.98 -2.70
N ASP A 66 -4.71 -9.72 -1.72
CA ASP A 66 -4.85 -11.18 -1.82
C ASP A 66 -6.20 -11.60 -2.45
N THR A 67 -6.37 -12.90 -2.67
CA THR A 67 -7.58 -13.45 -3.29
C THR A 67 -8.85 -13.29 -2.44
N GLU A 68 -8.73 -13.00 -1.15
CA GLU A 68 -9.85 -12.72 -0.25
C GLU A 68 -10.15 -11.23 -0.12
N GLY A 69 -9.34 -10.37 -0.78
CA GLY A 69 -9.49 -8.92 -0.75
C GLY A 69 -8.76 -8.23 0.39
N ASN A 70 -7.94 -8.95 1.19
CA ASN A 70 -7.13 -8.30 2.20
C ASN A 70 -6.02 -7.49 1.53
N LEU A 71 -5.70 -6.34 2.12
CA LEU A 71 -4.76 -5.35 1.61
C LEU A 71 -3.44 -5.47 2.38
N TYR A 72 -2.36 -5.79 1.71
CA TYR A 72 -1.01 -5.80 2.25
C TYR A 72 -0.35 -4.48 1.89
N VAL A 73 -0.06 -3.65 2.89
CA VAL A 73 0.36 -2.26 2.71
C VAL A 73 1.72 -2.04 3.35
N ALA A 74 2.67 -1.56 2.56
CA ALA A 74 3.99 -1.16 3.05
C ALA A 74 3.87 0.20 3.76
N VAL A 75 3.98 0.22 5.09
CA VAL A 75 3.80 1.42 5.91
C VAL A 75 5.15 1.93 6.41
N ARG A 76 5.42 3.20 6.18
CA ARG A 76 6.70 3.87 6.47
C ARG A 76 6.72 4.59 7.82
N ASP A 77 5.92 4.15 8.77
CA ASP A 77 5.96 4.67 10.13
C ASP A 77 7.27 4.26 10.82
N VAL A 78 8.09 5.22 11.20
CA VAL A 78 9.40 4.98 11.86
C VAL A 78 9.27 4.30 13.21
N THR A 79 8.12 4.39 13.87
CA THR A 79 7.87 3.76 15.17
C THR A 79 7.41 2.32 15.05
N ARG A 80 6.84 1.94 13.89
CA ARG A 80 6.34 0.59 13.63
C ARG A 80 6.42 0.27 12.13
N PRO A 81 7.64 0.22 11.52
CA PRO A 81 7.78 -0.05 10.09
C PRO A 81 7.40 -1.48 9.75
N GLY A 82 6.66 -1.68 8.66
CA GLY A 82 6.26 -3.04 8.26
C GLY A 82 5.17 -3.11 7.22
N ILE A 83 4.74 -4.35 6.96
CA ILE A 83 3.59 -4.63 6.12
C ILE A 83 2.37 -4.84 7.01
N TYR A 84 1.41 -3.95 6.89
CA TYR A 84 0.13 -4.03 7.58
C TYR A 84 -0.87 -4.75 6.68
N VAL A 85 -1.59 -5.72 7.24
CA VAL A 85 -2.62 -6.45 6.52
C VAL A 85 -3.99 -5.98 7.02
N TYR A 86 -4.75 -5.34 6.14
CA TYR A 86 -6.08 -4.83 6.44
C TYR A 86 -7.16 -5.67 5.76
N THR A 87 -8.35 -5.70 6.37
CA THR A 87 -9.56 -6.15 5.67
C THR A 87 -9.94 -5.15 4.57
N PRO A 88 -10.85 -5.52 3.64
CA PRO A 88 -11.41 -4.58 2.66
C PRO A 88 -12.09 -3.34 3.30
N GLU A 89 -12.50 -3.44 4.57
CA GLU A 89 -13.13 -2.36 5.33
C GLU A 89 -12.14 -1.45 6.05
N GLY A 90 -10.84 -1.84 6.11
CA GLY A 90 -9.75 -1.09 6.72
C GLY A 90 -9.38 -1.51 8.15
N ALA A 91 -9.92 -2.63 8.66
CA ALA A 91 -9.51 -3.16 9.96
C ALA A 91 -8.17 -3.91 9.86
N GLU A 92 -7.21 -3.61 10.74
CA GLU A 92 -5.93 -4.33 10.81
C GLU A 92 -6.17 -5.79 11.27
N ARG A 93 -5.68 -6.75 10.48
CA ARG A 93 -5.77 -8.20 10.75
C ARG A 93 -4.45 -8.82 11.17
N ALA A 94 -3.36 -8.32 10.60
CA ALA A 94 -2.03 -8.85 10.83
C ALA A 94 -0.98 -7.78 10.55
N TYR A 95 0.23 -8.03 11.05
CA TYR A 95 1.38 -7.18 10.88
C TYR A 95 2.64 -8.03 10.66
N ILE A 96 3.44 -7.64 9.67
CA ILE A 96 4.74 -8.25 9.37
C ILE A 96 5.79 -7.17 9.58
N PRO A 97 6.61 -7.24 10.65
CA PRO A 97 7.64 -6.24 10.90
C PRO A 97 8.73 -6.29 9.83
N THR A 98 9.28 -5.12 9.50
CA THR A 98 10.47 -5.00 8.67
C THR A 98 11.59 -4.28 9.45
N PRO A 99 12.88 -4.62 9.22
CA PRO A 99 14.00 -3.96 9.90
C PRO A 99 14.08 -2.45 9.65
N ASN A 100 13.67 -2.01 8.46
CA ASN A 100 13.65 -0.60 8.05
C ASN A 100 12.31 -0.24 7.39
N LEU A 101 12.21 0.99 6.88
CA LEU A 101 11.01 1.47 6.20
C LEU A 101 10.79 0.74 4.87
N PRO A 102 9.71 -0.05 4.74
CA PRO A 102 9.40 -0.73 3.49
C PRO A 102 8.91 0.28 2.44
N THR A 103 9.18 -0.01 1.16
CA THR A 103 8.79 0.83 0.04
C THR A 103 7.75 0.18 -0.85
N ASN A 104 7.80 -1.14 -1.01
CA ASN A 104 6.81 -1.84 -1.83
C ASN A 104 6.63 -3.29 -1.36
N VAL A 105 5.55 -3.90 -1.83
CA VAL A 105 5.17 -5.26 -1.50
C VAL A 105 4.46 -5.90 -2.71
N ALA A 106 4.78 -7.17 -3.01
CA ALA A 106 4.15 -7.90 -4.10
C ALA A 106 4.06 -9.40 -3.80
N PHE A 107 3.04 -10.06 -4.29
CA PHE A 107 2.98 -11.52 -4.31
C PHE A 107 3.75 -12.10 -5.50
N GLY A 108 4.39 -13.23 -5.30
CA GLY A 108 4.89 -14.07 -6.38
C GLY A 108 3.77 -14.62 -7.24
N ARG A 109 4.13 -15.33 -8.32
CA ARG A 109 3.20 -15.96 -9.26
C ARG A 109 3.41 -17.48 -9.31
N GLY A 110 2.44 -18.20 -9.87
CA GLY A 110 2.51 -19.65 -9.99
C GLY A 110 2.68 -20.34 -8.63
N GLU A 111 3.72 -21.14 -8.48
CA GLU A 111 4.03 -21.84 -7.23
C GLU A 111 4.39 -20.91 -6.08
N ASP A 112 4.84 -19.69 -6.39
CA ASP A 112 5.17 -18.65 -5.41
C ASP A 112 4.00 -17.72 -5.05
N ASN A 113 2.78 -18.02 -5.46
CA ASN A 113 1.61 -17.15 -5.24
C ASN A 113 1.26 -16.89 -3.77
N LYS A 114 1.87 -17.63 -2.82
CA LYS A 114 1.82 -17.41 -1.37
C LYS A 114 3.12 -16.86 -0.79
N THR A 115 4.04 -16.42 -1.63
CA THR A 115 5.25 -15.74 -1.19
C THR A 115 5.07 -14.24 -1.38
N LEU A 116 5.21 -13.50 -0.29
CA LEU A 116 5.21 -12.05 -0.30
C LEU A 116 6.65 -11.57 -0.40
N TYR A 117 6.92 -10.71 -1.36
CA TYR A 117 8.21 -10.03 -1.57
C TYR A 117 8.09 -8.59 -1.12
N ILE A 118 9.07 -8.11 -0.35
CA ILE A 118 9.06 -6.80 0.28
C ILE A 118 10.37 -6.10 -0.04
N THR A 119 10.29 -4.90 -0.60
CA THR A 119 11.45 -4.03 -0.79
C THR A 119 11.57 -3.06 0.37
N GLU A 120 12.80 -2.90 0.88
CA GLU A 120 13.10 -1.94 1.93
C GLU A 120 14.56 -1.47 1.78
N GLY A 121 14.79 -0.16 1.70
CA GLY A 121 16.11 0.41 1.52
C GLY A 121 16.86 -0.24 0.34
N LYS A 122 17.95 -0.99 0.64
CA LYS A 122 18.75 -1.74 -0.35
C LYS A 122 18.49 -3.26 -0.31
N SER A 123 17.43 -3.70 0.37
CA SER A 123 17.15 -5.11 0.62
C SER A 123 15.85 -5.56 -0.04
N LEU A 124 15.83 -6.85 -0.42
CA LEU A 124 14.63 -7.57 -0.84
C LEU A 124 14.42 -8.73 0.14
N HIS A 125 13.28 -8.73 0.80
CA HIS A 125 12.86 -9.78 1.72
C HIS A 125 11.76 -10.63 1.09
N ARG A 126 11.60 -11.86 1.59
CA ARG A 126 10.46 -12.72 1.24
C ARG A 126 9.95 -13.44 2.46
N ILE A 127 8.65 -13.66 2.51
CA ILE A 127 7.98 -14.43 3.56
C ILE A 127 6.84 -15.25 2.95
N LYS A 128 6.66 -16.49 3.41
CA LYS A 128 5.48 -17.28 3.07
C LYS A 128 4.30 -16.82 3.91
N VAL A 129 3.16 -16.61 3.25
CA VAL A 129 1.90 -16.23 3.89
C VAL A 129 0.80 -17.27 3.61
N LYS A 130 -0.29 -17.22 4.37
CA LYS A 130 -1.37 -18.23 4.25
C LYS A 130 -2.23 -18.02 3.00
N LYS A 131 -2.37 -16.79 2.53
CA LYS A 131 -3.26 -16.41 1.42
C LYS A 131 -2.48 -16.26 0.12
N SER A 132 -3.14 -16.53 -0.98
CA SER A 132 -2.59 -16.33 -2.32
C SER A 132 -2.78 -14.89 -2.77
N GLY A 133 -1.80 -14.34 -3.49
CA GLY A 133 -1.94 -13.04 -4.12
C GLY A 133 -3.02 -13.01 -5.19
N TYR A 134 -3.74 -11.91 -5.28
CA TYR A 134 -4.64 -11.65 -6.40
C TYR A 134 -3.84 -11.07 -7.57
N HIS A 135 -4.00 -11.67 -8.73
CA HIS A 135 -3.44 -11.20 -10.00
C HIS A 135 -4.55 -10.99 -11.00
N LEU A 136 -4.45 -9.95 -11.81
CA LEU A 136 -5.37 -9.78 -12.93
C LEU A 136 -5.29 -10.99 -13.85
N PRO A 137 -6.43 -11.46 -14.41
CA PRO A 137 -6.43 -12.52 -15.41
C PRO A 137 -5.49 -12.17 -16.56
N SER A 138 -4.75 -13.17 -17.05
CA SER A 138 -4.01 -13.01 -18.31
C SER A 138 -5.00 -12.75 -19.44
N LYS A 139 -4.68 -11.79 -20.30
CA LYS A 139 -5.45 -11.57 -21.54
C LYS A 139 -5.25 -12.72 -22.49
#